data_74f2d565740e441c083fe83e819dbc99
#
_entry.id   74f2d565740e441c083fe83e819dbc99
#
_cell.length_a   1.000
_cell.length_b   1.000
_cell.length_c   1.000
_cell.angle_alpha   90.00
_cell.angle_beta   90.00
_cell.angle_gamma   90.00
#
_symmetry.space_group_name_H-M   'P 1'
#
loop_
_entity.id
_entity.type
_entity.pdbx_description
1 polymer ?
#
loop_
_entity_poly.entity_id
_entity_poly.type
_entity_poly.pdbx_seq_one_letter_code
_entity_poly.pdbx_strand_id
1 'polypeptide(L)'
;IYVVGDCAFVKNSLTNKPTWSPMGSSANHEGRICAQNISGKSKTYNGVLGTTVVKLPELNAGKTGLSKEIAEKEGYNVCSVTIATDDKAHYYPGASNFIIRMVAEKNTRKLLGVQVMGPGAVDKIVDIAATAITLGADLYSLESMDLAYAPPFSTAIHPFVVAVNVLQNKLNGELDS
;
A
#
# COMPACT_ATOMS: atom_id res chain seq x y z
N ILE A 1 -14.99 9.73 -28.15
CA ILE A 1 -15.52 8.53 -27.46
C ILE A 1 -14.72 8.33 -26.19
N TYR A 2 -15.40 8.14 -25.07
CA TYR A 2 -14.80 7.81 -23.78
C TYR A 2 -15.17 6.37 -23.39
N VAL A 3 -14.24 5.65 -22.76
CA VAL A 3 -14.44 4.33 -22.19
C VAL A 3 -13.90 4.36 -20.77
N VAL A 4 -14.70 3.97 -19.78
CA VAL A 4 -14.36 4.07 -18.36
C VAL A 4 -14.93 2.90 -17.56
N GLY A 5 -14.37 2.64 -16.41
CA GLY A 5 -14.80 1.57 -15.50
C GLY A 5 -14.23 0.20 -15.84
N ASP A 6 -14.88 -0.85 -15.38
CA ASP A 6 -14.35 -2.22 -15.38
C ASP A 6 -14.02 -2.78 -16.79
N CYS A 7 -14.56 -2.17 -17.84
CA CYS A 7 -14.28 -2.53 -19.24
C CYS A 7 -13.06 -1.81 -19.85
N ALA A 8 -12.45 -0.86 -19.11
CA ALA A 8 -11.31 -0.08 -19.57
C ALA A 8 -10.00 -0.54 -18.93
N PHE A 9 -8.89 -0.45 -19.67
CA PHE A 9 -7.56 -0.46 -19.08
C PHE A 9 -7.20 0.93 -18.57
N VAL A 10 -6.60 0.97 -17.39
CA VAL A 10 -6.08 2.18 -16.78
C VAL A 10 -4.56 2.11 -16.66
N LYS A 11 -3.93 3.23 -16.36
CA LYS A 11 -2.50 3.28 -16.12
C LYS A 11 -2.18 2.83 -14.68
N ASN A 12 -1.20 1.95 -14.51
CA ASN A 12 -0.58 1.76 -13.19
C ASN A 12 0.31 2.98 -12.90
N SER A 13 0.11 3.65 -11.76
CA SER A 13 0.77 4.92 -11.43
C SER A 13 2.26 4.78 -11.11
N LEU A 14 2.75 3.58 -10.78
CA LEU A 14 4.17 3.33 -10.55
C LEU A 14 4.93 2.93 -11.84
N THR A 15 4.32 2.08 -12.67
CA THR A 15 4.98 1.54 -13.85
C THR A 15 4.67 2.29 -15.14
N ASN A 16 3.65 3.15 -15.11
CA ASN A 16 3.06 3.82 -16.27
C ASN A 16 2.51 2.88 -17.37
N LYS A 17 2.44 1.58 -17.10
CA LYS A 17 1.93 0.57 -18.03
C LYS A 17 0.41 0.40 -17.89
N PRO A 18 -0.29 -0.04 -18.95
CA PRO A 18 -1.68 -0.41 -18.86
C PRO A 18 -1.88 -1.53 -17.83
N THR A 19 -2.92 -1.40 -17.01
CA THR A 19 -3.36 -2.40 -16.05
C THR A 19 -4.87 -2.46 -16.00
N TRP A 20 -5.40 -3.60 -15.61
CA TRP A 20 -6.83 -3.77 -15.41
C TRP A 20 -7.15 -3.63 -13.92
N SER A 21 -8.13 -2.76 -13.61
CA SER A 21 -8.55 -2.47 -12.23
C SER A 21 -10.07 -2.46 -12.12
N PRO A 22 -10.71 -3.64 -12.11
CA PRO A 22 -12.17 -3.74 -12.03
C PRO A 22 -12.63 -3.51 -10.58
N MET A 23 -12.49 -2.28 -10.12
CA MET A 23 -12.77 -1.87 -8.75
C MET A 23 -13.71 -0.68 -8.75
N GLY A 24 -14.76 -0.73 -7.93
CA GLY A 24 -15.74 0.35 -7.81
C GLY A 24 -15.15 1.72 -7.49
N SER A 25 -14.04 1.77 -6.72
CA SER A 25 -13.29 3.00 -6.46
C SER A 25 -12.67 3.59 -7.73
N SER A 26 -11.97 2.76 -8.53
CA SER A 26 -11.38 3.17 -9.81
C SER A 26 -12.46 3.63 -10.78
N ALA A 27 -13.49 2.83 -10.98
CA ALA A 27 -14.61 3.14 -11.86
C ALA A 27 -15.31 4.47 -11.51
N ASN A 28 -15.46 4.76 -10.19
CA ASN A 28 -16.05 6.01 -9.72
C ASN A 28 -15.16 7.22 -10.06
N HIS A 29 -13.85 7.12 -9.83
CA HIS A 29 -12.89 8.17 -10.19
C HIS A 29 -12.87 8.43 -11.71
N GLU A 30 -12.81 7.38 -12.51
CA GLU A 30 -12.84 7.47 -13.97
C GLU A 30 -14.13 8.11 -14.48
N GLY A 31 -15.29 7.68 -13.97
CA GLY A 31 -16.58 8.25 -14.34
C GLY A 31 -16.68 9.74 -14.00
N ARG A 32 -16.17 10.18 -12.85
CA ARG A 32 -16.15 11.60 -12.46
C ARG A 32 -15.26 12.44 -13.40
N ILE A 33 -14.08 11.93 -13.74
CA ILE A 33 -13.15 12.61 -14.67
C ILE A 33 -13.75 12.65 -16.07
N CYS A 34 -14.34 11.56 -16.53
CA CYS A 34 -15.03 11.48 -17.81
C CYS A 34 -16.15 12.53 -17.89
N ALA A 35 -17.02 12.61 -16.89
CA ALA A 35 -18.09 13.61 -16.84
C ALA A 35 -17.56 15.05 -16.87
N GLN A 36 -16.47 15.33 -16.14
CA GLN A 36 -15.83 16.63 -16.18
C GLN A 36 -15.27 16.98 -17.58
N ASN A 37 -14.66 16.01 -18.26
CA ASN A 37 -14.11 16.21 -19.60
C ASN A 37 -15.22 16.40 -20.64
N ILE A 38 -16.33 15.67 -20.53
CA ILE A 38 -17.52 15.88 -21.38
C ILE A 38 -18.08 17.28 -21.17
N SER A 39 -18.03 17.81 -19.95
CA SER A 39 -18.47 19.18 -19.63
C SER A 39 -17.48 20.29 -20.00
N GLY A 40 -16.41 19.96 -20.74
CA GLY A 40 -15.44 20.94 -21.26
C GLY A 40 -14.23 21.18 -20.34
N LYS A 41 -14.06 20.43 -19.25
CA LYS A 41 -12.82 20.46 -18.44
C LYS A 41 -11.75 19.56 -19.05
N SER A 42 -10.49 19.85 -18.76
CA SER A 42 -9.35 18.99 -19.13
C SER A 42 -8.74 18.38 -17.87
N LYS A 43 -9.21 17.19 -17.51
CA LYS A 43 -8.72 16.44 -16.34
C LYS A 43 -8.07 15.13 -16.78
N THR A 44 -6.97 14.79 -16.12
CA THR A 44 -6.25 13.53 -16.35
C THR A 44 -6.46 12.59 -15.17
N TYR A 45 -6.67 11.33 -15.45
CA TYR A 45 -6.64 10.27 -14.43
C TYR A 45 -5.20 9.80 -14.20
N ASN A 46 -4.73 9.92 -12.97
CA ASN A 46 -3.34 9.58 -12.63
C ASN A 46 -3.07 8.08 -12.58
N GLY A 47 -4.10 7.26 -12.71
CA GLY A 47 -3.99 5.82 -12.68
C GLY A 47 -4.25 5.22 -11.31
N VAL A 48 -3.88 3.93 -11.16
CA VAL A 48 -4.15 3.12 -9.98
C VAL A 48 -2.88 2.52 -9.41
N LEU A 49 -2.88 2.25 -8.11
CA LEU A 49 -1.86 1.45 -7.42
C LEU A 49 -2.22 -0.04 -7.33
N GLY A 50 -3.44 -0.42 -7.75
CA GLY A 50 -3.96 -1.76 -7.54
C GLY A 50 -4.30 -2.05 -6.08
N THR A 51 -4.75 -1.02 -5.35
CA THR A 51 -5.14 -1.11 -3.95
C THR A 51 -6.42 -1.94 -3.82
N THR A 52 -6.37 -2.94 -2.94
CA THR A 52 -7.51 -3.82 -2.69
C THR A 52 -7.46 -4.42 -1.29
N VAL A 53 -8.62 -4.72 -0.75
CA VAL A 53 -8.80 -5.49 0.48
C VAL A 53 -9.85 -6.55 0.28
N VAL A 54 -9.72 -7.64 1.00
CA VAL A 54 -10.69 -8.76 1.00
C VAL A 54 -10.90 -9.26 2.42
N LYS A 55 -12.17 -9.53 2.74
CA LYS A 55 -12.55 -10.20 3.98
C LYS A 55 -12.70 -11.69 3.72
N LEU A 56 -11.96 -12.48 4.48
CA LEU A 56 -12.08 -13.95 4.53
C LEU A 56 -12.74 -14.35 5.87
N PRO A 57 -13.19 -15.60 6.04
CA PRO A 57 -13.92 -16.00 7.25
C PRO A 57 -13.19 -15.68 8.56
N GLU A 58 -11.90 -15.95 8.64
CA GLU A 58 -11.11 -15.81 9.88
C GLU A 58 -10.03 -14.74 9.80
N LEU A 59 -9.77 -14.18 8.64
CA LEU A 59 -8.77 -13.14 8.43
C LEU A 59 -9.14 -12.19 7.30
N ASN A 60 -8.52 -11.03 7.30
CA ASN A 60 -8.57 -10.06 6.22
C ASN A 60 -7.23 -10.05 5.51
N ALA A 61 -7.23 -9.68 4.23
CA ALA A 61 -6.00 -9.45 3.48
C ALA A 61 -6.13 -8.19 2.64
N GLY A 62 -5.00 -7.53 2.40
CA GLY A 62 -4.99 -6.33 1.58
C GLY A 62 -3.63 -6.07 0.96
N LYS A 63 -3.63 -5.27 -0.09
CA LYS A 63 -2.40 -4.87 -0.78
C LYS A 63 -2.55 -3.52 -1.45
N THR A 64 -1.42 -2.86 -1.69
CA THR A 64 -1.30 -1.70 -2.56
C THR A 64 0.09 -1.64 -3.18
N GLY A 65 0.24 -1.04 -4.36
CA GLY A 65 1.51 -0.95 -5.07
C GLY A 65 1.99 -2.26 -5.66
N LEU A 66 3.30 -2.43 -5.77
CA LEU A 66 3.95 -3.54 -6.45
C LEU A 66 4.39 -4.64 -5.46
N SER A 67 4.24 -5.91 -5.84
CA SER A 67 4.97 -6.98 -5.17
C SER A 67 6.46 -6.91 -5.53
N LYS A 68 7.31 -7.60 -4.75
CA LYS A 68 8.75 -7.68 -5.04
C LYS A 68 8.99 -8.18 -6.48
N GLU A 69 8.33 -9.25 -6.85
CA GLU A 69 8.49 -9.93 -8.15
C GLU A 69 8.08 -9.01 -9.32
N ILE A 70 6.98 -8.26 -9.14
CA ILE A 70 6.53 -7.30 -10.16
C ILE A 70 7.50 -6.12 -10.22
N ALA A 71 7.93 -5.58 -9.10
CA ALA A 71 8.86 -4.45 -9.07
C ALA A 71 10.21 -4.82 -9.72
N GLU A 72 10.76 -6.00 -9.44
CA GLU A 72 11.98 -6.51 -10.10
C GLU A 72 11.79 -6.65 -11.62
N LYS A 73 10.66 -7.20 -12.07
CA LYS A 73 10.31 -7.32 -13.49
C LYS A 73 10.18 -5.95 -14.18
N GLU A 74 9.76 -4.94 -13.44
CA GLU A 74 9.64 -3.56 -13.92
C GLU A 74 10.98 -2.79 -13.87
N GLY A 75 12.06 -3.44 -13.42
CA GLY A 75 13.42 -2.87 -13.42
C GLY A 75 13.79 -2.11 -12.16
N TYR A 76 12.98 -2.17 -11.11
CA TYR A 76 13.33 -1.57 -9.82
C TYR A 76 14.38 -2.43 -9.10
N ASN A 77 15.38 -1.79 -8.51
CA ASN A 77 16.30 -2.45 -7.58
C ASN A 77 15.69 -2.44 -6.18
N VAL A 78 15.09 -3.55 -5.77
CA VAL A 78 14.25 -3.60 -4.58
C VAL A 78 14.86 -4.31 -3.38
N CYS A 79 14.45 -3.87 -2.20
CA CYS A 79 14.56 -4.59 -0.95
C CYS A 79 13.17 -4.88 -0.41
N SER A 80 13.00 -6.02 0.24
CA SER A 80 11.72 -6.36 0.88
C SER A 80 11.95 -7.09 2.19
N VAL A 81 10.98 -6.93 3.09
CA VAL A 81 10.89 -7.68 4.35
C VAL A 81 9.50 -8.26 4.51
N THR A 82 9.41 -9.33 5.26
CA THR A 82 8.14 -9.87 5.75
C THR A 82 8.27 -10.00 7.26
N ILE A 83 7.36 -9.38 8.00
CA ILE A 83 7.35 -9.39 9.45
C ILE A 83 6.02 -9.90 9.99
N ALA A 84 6.05 -10.46 11.18
CA ALA A 84 4.87 -10.66 12.02
C ALA A 84 4.91 -9.64 13.16
N THR A 85 3.82 -8.97 13.43
CA THR A 85 3.72 -7.94 14.49
C THR A 85 2.29 -7.87 15.01
N ASP A 86 2.12 -7.44 16.27
CA ASP A 86 0.81 -7.29 16.87
C ASP A 86 0.00 -6.17 16.18
N ASP A 87 -1.30 -6.39 16.01
CA ASP A 87 -2.24 -5.40 15.46
C ASP A 87 -2.55 -4.26 16.46
N LYS A 88 -2.49 -4.57 17.75
CA LYS A 88 -2.71 -3.65 18.88
C LYS A 88 -1.90 -4.10 20.10
N ALA A 89 -2.01 -3.39 21.19
CA ALA A 89 -1.30 -3.73 22.43
C ALA A 89 -1.57 -5.19 22.83
N HIS A 90 -0.51 -5.97 23.01
CA HIS A 90 -0.58 -7.42 23.23
C HIS A 90 -1.49 -7.83 24.40
N TYR A 91 -1.54 -7.02 25.46
CA TYR A 91 -2.39 -7.26 26.64
C TYR A 91 -3.85 -6.89 26.42
N TYR A 92 -4.18 -6.25 25.29
CA TYR A 92 -5.55 -5.82 25.03
C TYR A 92 -6.40 -6.98 24.50
N PRO A 93 -7.64 -7.16 25.01
CA PRO A 93 -8.50 -8.26 24.57
C PRO A 93 -8.71 -8.27 23.05
N GLY A 94 -8.55 -9.45 22.44
CA GLY A 94 -8.68 -9.62 20.99
C GLY A 94 -7.48 -9.11 20.21
N ALA A 95 -6.31 -8.90 20.84
CA ALA A 95 -5.07 -8.68 20.13
C ALA A 95 -4.72 -9.88 19.24
N SER A 96 -4.20 -9.60 18.06
CA SER A 96 -3.86 -10.58 17.04
C SER A 96 -2.66 -10.12 16.24
N ASN A 97 -2.13 -10.98 15.37
CA ASN A 97 -0.97 -10.64 14.58
C ASN A 97 -1.34 -10.22 13.16
N PHE A 98 -0.64 -9.20 12.66
CA PHE A 98 -0.49 -8.95 11.24
C PHE A 98 0.75 -9.65 10.69
N ILE A 99 0.66 -10.17 9.48
CA ILE A 99 1.82 -10.46 8.63
C ILE A 99 1.87 -9.35 7.59
N ILE A 100 2.96 -8.57 7.59
CA ILE A 100 3.17 -7.44 6.70
C ILE A 100 4.38 -7.73 5.82
N ARG A 101 4.21 -7.68 4.50
CA ARG A 101 5.29 -7.64 3.53
C ARG A 101 5.40 -6.24 2.95
N MET A 102 6.59 -5.64 3.02
CA MET A 102 6.87 -4.30 2.53
C MET A 102 7.99 -4.34 1.51
N VAL A 103 7.86 -3.53 0.45
CA VAL A 103 8.80 -3.46 -0.68
C VAL A 103 9.18 -2.00 -0.90
N ALA A 104 10.48 -1.71 -0.97
CA ALA A 104 10.99 -0.39 -1.31
C ALA A 104 12.11 -0.47 -2.35
N GLU A 105 12.32 0.61 -3.09
CA GLU A 105 13.45 0.80 -4.00
C GLU A 105 14.71 1.12 -3.18
N LYS A 106 15.83 0.42 -3.47
CA LYS A 106 17.03 0.48 -2.63
C LYS A 106 17.73 1.85 -2.64
N ASN A 107 17.80 2.48 -3.80
CA ASN A 107 18.59 3.70 -3.95
C ASN A 107 17.84 4.93 -3.42
N THR A 108 16.56 5.05 -3.78
CA THR A 108 15.72 6.18 -3.39
C THR A 108 15.01 5.97 -2.06
N ARG A 109 14.99 4.74 -1.55
CA ARG A 109 14.23 4.29 -0.37
C ARG A 109 12.71 4.56 -0.47
N LYS A 110 12.19 4.82 -1.66
CA LYS A 110 10.76 5.02 -1.86
C LYS A 110 9.98 3.74 -1.66
N LEU A 111 8.86 3.85 -0.95
CA LEU A 111 7.93 2.74 -0.79
C LEU A 111 7.29 2.40 -2.14
N LEU A 112 7.35 1.13 -2.53
CA LEU A 112 6.78 0.62 -3.78
C LEU A 112 5.55 -0.24 -3.57
N GLY A 113 5.41 -0.91 -2.43
CA GLY A 113 4.27 -1.76 -2.19
C GLY A 113 4.21 -2.36 -0.80
N VAL A 114 2.98 -2.69 -0.40
CA VAL A 114 2.68 -3.36 0.87
C VAL A 114 1.62 -4.43 0.63
N GLN A 115 1.82 -5.57 1.28
CA GLN A 115 0.85 -6.65 1.41
C GLN A 115 0.66 -6.93 2.90
N VAL A 116 -0.55 -7.13 3.34
CA VAL A 116 -0.86 -7.37 4.75
C VAL A 116 -1.98 -8.40 4.88
N MET A 117 -1.87 -9.24 5.89
CA MET A 117 -2.92 -10.18 6.28
C MET A 117 -2.99 -10.30 7.80
N GLY A 118 -4.20 -10.56 8.30
CA GLY A 118 -4.48 -10.76 9.72
C GLY A 118 -5.96 -10.56 10.03
N PRO A 119 -6.43 -10.93 11.22
CA PRO A 119 -7.85 -10.79 11.57
C PRO A 119 -8.29 -9.35 11.87
N GLY A 120 -7.35 -8.44 12.09
CA GLY A 120 -7.61 -7.03 12.42
C GLY A 120 -7.87 -6.12 11.21
N ALA A 121 -7.70 -4.81 11.42
CA ALA A 121 -7.96 -3.74 10.47
C ALA A 121 -6.81 -3.61 9.43
N VAL A 122 -6.71 -4.57 8.49
CA VAL A 122 -5.68 -4.57 7.42
C VAL A 122 -5.83 -3.36 6.48
N ASP A 123 -7.04 -2.87 6.28
CA ASP A 123 -7.37 -1.69 5.48
C ASP A 123 -6.61 -0.45 5.96
N LYS A 124 -6.48 -0.26 7.27
CA LYS A 124 -5.68 0.81 7.86
C LYS A 124 -4.22 0.81 7.37
N ILE A 125 -3.58 -0.36 7.36
CA ILE A 125 -2.21 -0.52 6.85
C ILE A 125 -2.14 -0.23 5.35
N VAL A 126 -3.12 -0.73 4.59
CA VAL A 126 -3.21 -0.54 3.14
C VAL A 126 -3.40 0.93 2.78
N ASP A 127 -4.27 1.65 3.49
CA ASP A 127 -4.57 3.06 3.21
C ASP A 127 -3.38 3.97 3.56
N ILE A 128 -2.67 3.70 4.66
CA ILE A 128 -1.41 4.39 4.99
C ILE A 128 -0.40 4.17 3.86
N ALA A 129 -0.20 2.93 3.41
CA ALA A 129 0.72 2.60 2.34
C ALA A 129 0.31 3.23 1.00
N ALA A 130 -0.98 3.19 0.64
CA ALA A 130 -1.48 3.81 -0.59
C ALA A 130 -1.25 5.32 -0.61
N THR A 131 -1.48 5.99 0.52
CA THR A 131 -1.19 7.41 0.69
C THR A 131 0.31 7.70 0.55
N ALA A 132 1.15 6.95 1.24
CA ALA A 132 2.60 7.07 1.18
C ALA A 132 3.15 6.91 -0.25
N ILE A 133 2.72 5.86 -0.96
CA ILE A 133 3.15 5.60 -2.34
C ILE A 133 2.65 6.71 -3.28
N THR A 134 1.41 7.15 -3.12
CA THR A 134 0.83 8.22 -3.96
C THR A 134 1.61 9.53 -3.82
N LEU A 135 2.10 9.84 -2.62
CA LEU A 135 2.90 11.03 -2.33
C LEU A 135 4.40 10.83 -2.61
N GLY A 136 4.82 9.63 -3.00
CA GLY A 136 6.22 9.31 -3.28
C GLY A 136 7.12 9.34 -2.05
N ALA A 137 6.55 9.03 -0.87
CA ALA A 137 7.26 9.05 0.40
C ALA A 137 8.39 8.00 0.43
N ASP A 138 9.50 8.37 1.04
CA ASP A 138 10.61 7.48 1.36
C ASP A 138 10.51 6.91 2.79
N LEU A 139 11.31 5.90 3.07
CA LEU A 139 11.28 5.23 4.37
C LEU A 139 11.66 6.16 5.54
N TYR A 140 12.50 7.18 5.32
CA TYR A 140 12.87 8.13 6.37
C TYR A 140 11.68 8.99 6.81
N SER A 141 10.90 9.46 5.84
CA SER A 141 9.67 10.20 6.10
C SER A 141 8.63 9.32 6.81
N LEU A 142 8.55 8.04 6.42
CA LEU A 142 7.58 7.09 6.98
C LEU A 142 7.92 6.64 8.40
N GLU A 143 9.21 6.56 8.75
CA GLU A 143 9.67 6.21 10.09
C GLU A 143 9.22 7.22 11.14
N SER A 144 9.18 8.50 10.77
CA SER A 144 8.86 9.62 11.67
C SER A 144 7.38 10.00 11.73
N MET A 145 6.50 9.22 11.08
CA MET A 145 5.06 9.52 11.08
C MET A 145 4.45 9.42 12.46
N ASP A 146 3.71 10.46 12.86
CA ASP A 146 2.86 10.45 14.05
C ASP A 146 1.51 9.79 13.72
N LEU A 147 1.44 8.48 13.94
CA LEU A 147 0.25 7.68 13.68
C LEU A 147 -0.57 7.49 14.95
N ALA A 148 -1.89 7.42 14.79
CA ALA A 148 -2.83 7.31 15.89
C ALA A 148 -2.56 6.06 16.75
N TYR A 149 -2.42 6.28 18.07
CA TYR A 149 -2.22 5.24 19.06
C TYR A 149 -3.21 5.35 20.21
N ALA A 150 -3.77 4.22 20.54
CA ALA A 150 -4.27 3.86 21.86
C ALA A 150 -4.33 2.33 21.94
N PRO A 151 -4.26 1.70 23.12
CA PRO A 151 -4.18 0.24 23.26
C PRO A 151 -5.21 -0.56 22.46
N PRO A 152 -6.47 -0.11 22.29
CA PRO A 152 -7.47 -0.81 21.49
C PRO A 152 -7.23 -0.77 19.98
N PHE A 153 -6.41 0.16 19.48
CA PHE A 153 -6.34 0.49 18.05
C PHE A 153 -4.99 0.19 17.42
N SER A 154 -3.90 0.19 18.19
CA SER A 154 -2.54 -0.02 17.67
C SER A 154 -1.57 -0.38 18.78
N THR A 155 -0.37 -0.82 18.43
CA THR A 155 0.80 -0.84 19.29
C THR A 155 1.40 0.57 19.41
N ALA A 156 2.19 0.84 20.46
CA ALA A 156 2.81 2.16 20.68
C ALA A 156 3.69 2.59 19.49
N ILE A 157 4.46 1.66 18.92
CA ILE A 157 5.05 1.83 17.59
C ILE A 157 4.09 1.14 16.60
N HIS A 158 3.48 1.94 15.74
CA HIS A 158 2.46 1.43 14.81
C HIS A 158 3.00 0.27 13.95
N PRO A 159 2.24 -0.81 13.68
CA PRO A 159 2.69 -1.97 12.91
C PRO A 159 3.30 -1.63 11.55
N PHE A 160 2.76 -0.62 10.88
CA PHE A 160 3.33 -0.11 9.64
C PHE A 160 4.74 0.46 9.84
N VAL A 161 4.97 1.24 10.91
CA VAL A 161 6.28 1.83 11.23
C VAL A 161 7.27 0.75 11.65
N VAL A 162 6.83 -0.30 12.35
CA VAL A 162 7.68 -1.47 12.64
C VAL A 162 8.20 -2.08 11.34
N ALA A 163 7.34 -2.27 10.34
CA ALA A 163 7.76 -2.79 9.03
C ALA A 163 8.74 -1.85 8.30
N VAL A 164 8.54 -0.54 8.40
CA VAL A 164 9.46 0.48 7.85
C VAL A 164 10.83 0.35 8.50
N ASN A 165 10.90 0.30 9.84
CA ASN A 165 12.16 0.20 10.59
C ASN A 165 12.94 -1.07 10.24
N VAL A 166 12.24 -2.23 10.17
CA VAL A 166 12.88 -3.50 9.79
C VAL A 166 13.42 -3.44 8.34
N LEU A 167 12.68 -2.80 7.42
CA LEU A 167 13.14 -2.64 6.05
C LEU A 167 14.35 -1.69 5.95
N GLN A 168 14.37 -0.62 6.74
CA GLN A 168 15.53 0.29 6.81
C GLN A 168 16.76 -0.41 7.39
N ASN A 169 16.62 -1.15 8.49
CA ASN A 169 17.72 -1.91 9.10
C ASN A 169 18.32 -2.91 8.10
N LYS A 170 17.45 -3.59 7.31
CA LYS A 170 17.93 -4.47 6.24
C LYS A 170 18.67 -3.71 5.14
N LEU A 171 18.19 -2.53 4.74
CA LEU A 171 18.85 -1.68 3.75
C LEU A 171 20.19 -1.11 4.24
N ASN A 172 20.33 -0.92 5.53
CA ASN A 172 21.57 -0.46 6.19
C ASN A 172 22.59 -1.60 6.43
N GLY A 173 22.19 -2.86 6.18
CA GLY A 173 23.04 -4.03 6.49
C GLY A 173 23.08 -4.41 7.96
N GLU A 174 22.11 -3.97 8.74
CA GLU A 174 22.00 -4.25 10.18
C GLU A 174 21.20 -5.55 10.48
N LEU A 175 20.62 -6.14 9.44
CA LEU A 175 19.91 -7.42 9.49
C LEU A 175 20.49 -8.37 8.46
N ASP A 176 20.79 -9.61 8.91
CA ASP A 176 21.16 -10.69 8.01
C ASP A 176 20.03 -11.00 7.01
N SER A 177 20.42 -11.38 5.81
CA SER A 177 19.54 -11.62 4.66
C SER A 177 18.67 -12.87 4.82
#